data_6c9c26470bb6013ef32e8e937794738c
#
_entry.id   6c9c26470bb6013ef32e8e937794738c
#
_cell.length_a   1.000
_cell.length_b   1.000
_cell.length_c   1.000
_cell.angle_alpha   90.00
_cell.angle_beta   90.00
_cell.angle_gamma   90.00
#
_symmetry.space_group_name_H-M   'P 1'
#
loop_
_entity.id
_entity.type
_entity.pdbx_description
1 polymer ?
#
loop_
_entity_poly.entity_id
_entity_poly.type
_entity_poly.pdbx_seq_one_letter_code
_entity_poly.pdbx_strand_id
1 'polypeptide(L)'
;AIEVFVNGQAVPGAISRCSYIRVDSGQDESSAHLACLLPGLSANDEIELKSYKATQNRVAVNMETASLYVERVADTRNVFSGTATEAVGGSMLNLREEEVEAGELALVWNSDRTGDAFGHSGETITLKDKGSYLVLVNVPLQGNVIRASVGLQLWLGGYEEGDIAIGGRAQQGFIRNVSNHDKSSIHFSGLITTTEANQDLVVETLQLAATGEITMGDKEASIYIEKVNDQSGLFFSTAETL
;
A
#
# COMPACT_ATOMS: atom_id res chain seq x y z
N ALA A 1 8.75 4.87 -11.94
CA ALA A 1 7.42 5.03 -11.33
C ALA A 1 6.33 4.76 -12.33
N ILE A 2 5.19 4.31 -11.85
CA ILE A 2 3.90 4.29 -12.55
C ILE A 2 2.88 5.08 -11.74
N GLU A 3 1.98 5.80 -12.41
CA GLU A 3 0.97 6.64 -11.76
C GLU A 3 -0.30 6.67 -12.61
N VAL A 4 -1.46 6.64 -11.95
CA VAL A 4 -2.76 6.71 -12.60
C VAL A 4 -3.24 8.14 -12.68
N PHE A 5 -3.84 8.48 -13.82
CA PHE A 5 -4.47 9.75 -14.09
C PHE A 5 -5.93 9.52 -14.53
N VAL A 6 -6.81 10.40 -14.13
CA VAL A 6 -8.18 10.48 -14.62
C VAL A 6 -8.38 11.86 -15.21
N ASN A 7 -8.80 11.91 -16.49
CA ASN A 7 -8.98 13.16 -17.23
C ASN A 7 -7.75 14.08 -17.17
N GLY A 8 -6.55 13.48 -17.24
CA GLY A 8 -5.26 14.20 -17.17
C GLY A 8 -4.82 14.64 -15.77
N GLN A 9 -5.60 14.38 -14.72
CA GLN A 9 -5.25 14.70 -13.33
C GLN A 9 -4.73 13.45 -12.61
N ALA A 10 -3.60 13.59 -11.88
CA ALA A 10 -3.06 12.50 -11.07
C ALA A 10 -4.06 12.13 -9.95
N VAL A 11 -4.28 10.83 -9.77
CA VAL A 11 -5.14 10.33 -8.70
C VAL A 11 -4.33 10.23 -7.40
N PRO A 12 -4.77 10.85 -6.31
CA PRO A 12 -4.12 10.73 -5.00
C PRO A 12 -3.93 9.27 -4.59
N GLY A 13 -2.77 8.93 -4.03
CA GLY A 13 -2.45 7.57 -3.62
C GLY A 13 -2.22 6.54 -4.74
N ALA A 14 -2.56 6.86 -6.00
CA ALA A 14 -2.42 5.94 -7.13
C ALA A 14 -1.05 6.06 -7.83
N ILE A 15 0.01 5.96 -7.06
CA ILE A 15 1.40 6.00 -7.55
C ILE A 15 2.25 4.88 -6.96
N SER A 16 3.09 4.27 -7.79
CA SER A 16 4.11 3.31 -7.36
C SER A 16 5.50 3.71 -7.84
N ARG A 17 6.46 3.69 -6.92
CA ARG A 17 7.87 4.06 -7.14
C ARG A 17 8.83 2.89 -6.89
N CYS A 18 8.34 1.66 -6.90
CA CYS A 18 9.11 0.49 -6.46
C CYS A 18 10.07 -0.11 -7.47
N SER A 19 10.14 0.39 -8.70
CA SER A 19 11.10 -0.11 -9.69
C SER A 19 12.45 0.57 -9.53
N TYR A 20 13.48 -0.20 -9.20
CA TYR A 20 14.86 0.25 -9.20
C TYR A 20 15.67 -0.58 -10.20
N ILE A 21 16.25 0.08 -11.16
CA ILE A 21 17.12 -0.53 -12.16
C ILE A 21 18.55 -0.03 -11.96
N ARG A 22 19.47 -0.96 -11.84
CA ARG A 22 20.90 -0.68 -11.80
C ARG A 22 21.53 -1.12 -13.11
N VAL A 23 22.25 -0.22 -13.75
CA VAL A 23 22.99 -0.53 -14.98
C VAL A 23 24.18 -1.41 -14.61
N ASP A 24 23.93 -2.71 -14.51
CA ASP A 24 24.99 -3.69 -14.34
C ASP A 24 24.44 -5.07 -14.70
N SER A 25 25.28 -5.92 -15.25
CA SER A 25 24.92 -7.25 -15.73
C SER A 25 24.14 -8.02 -14.67
N GLY A 26 22.88 -8.35 -14.98
CA GLY A 26 21.97 -9.10 -14.12
C GLY A 26 21.20 -8.28 -13.06
N GLN A 27 21.22 -6.92 -13.16
CA GLN A 27 20.44 -6.02 -12.29
C GLN A 27 19.78 -4.90 -13.11
N ASP A 28 19.54 -5.16 -14.35
CA ASP A 28 19.00 -4.22 -15.36
C ASP A 28 17.50 -4.37 -15.57
N GLU A 29 16.87 -5.33 -14.89
CA GLU A 29 15.44 -5.59 -14.93
C GLU A 29 14.77 -5.26 -13.59
N SER A 30 13.54 -4.75 -13.66
CA SER A 30 12.70 -4.51 -12.48
C SER A 30 11.24 -4.41 -12.88
N SER A 31 10.34 -4.55 -11.93
CA SER A 31 8.91 -4.41 -12.13
C SER A 31 8.32 -3.33 -11.22
N ALA A 32 7.31 -2.63 -11.71
CA ALA A 32 6.48 -1.75 -10.92
C ALA A 32 5.07 -2.34 -10.82
N HIS A 33 4.51 -2.34 -9.63
CA HIS A 33 3.18 -2.83 -9.32
C HIS A 33 2.35 -1.72 -8.71
N LEU A 34 1.08 -1.64 -9.10
CA LEU A 34 0.11 -0.72 -8.51
C LEU A 34 -1.26 -1.37 -8.54
N ALA A 35 -1.96 -1.30 -7.41
CA ALA A 35 -3.39 -1.60 -7.31
C ALA A 35 -4.04 -0.46 -6.53
N CYS A 36 -5.13 0.09 -7.05
CA CYS A 36 -5.86 1.19 -6.43
C CYS A 36 -7.33 1.15 -6.82
N LEU A 37 -8.17 1.78 -6.00
CA LEU A 37 -9.55 2.08 -6.36
C LEU A 37 -9.59 3.49 -6.98
N LEU A 38 -10.43 3.65 -8.00
CA LEU A 38 -10.75 4.95 -8.60
C LEU A 38 -12.20 5.29 -8.24
N PRO A 39 -12.43 6.03 -7.14
CA PRO A 39 -13.79 6.39 -6.73
C PRO A 39 -14.36 7.50 -7.64
N GLY A 40 -15.69 7.55 -7.77
CA GLY A 40 -16.39 8.68 -8.35
C GLY A 40 -16.25 8.86 -9.85
N LEU A 41 -15.83 7.83 -10.60
CA LEU A 41 -15.75 7.91 -12.06
C LEU A 41 -17.12 8.11 -12.70
N SER A 42 -17.16 9.00 -13.67
CA SER A 42 -18.30 9.27 -14.53
C SER A 42 -18.21 8.54 -15.88
N ALA A 43 -19.32 8.46 -16.59
CA ALA A 43 -19.29 7.91 -17.95
C ALA A 43 -18.41 8.78 -18.86
N ASN A 44 -17.54 8.14 -19.63
CA ASN A 44 -16.55 8.72 -20.53
C ASN A 44 -15.34 9.38 -19.83
N ASP A 45 -15.12 9.16 -18.55
CA ASP A 45 -13.84 9.52 -17.93
C ASP A 45 -12.70 8.72 -18.56
N GLU A 46 -11.61 9.40 -18.85
CA GLU A 46 -10.41 8.79 -19.43
C GLU A 46 -9.44 8.37 -18.33
N ILE A 47 -9.08 7.09 -18.28
CA ILE A 47 -8.08 6.54 -17.37
C ILE A 47 -6.78 6.36 -18.12
N GLU A 48 -5.71 6.99 -17.64
CA GLU A 48 -4.37 6.87 -18.19
C GLU A 48 -3.43 6.27 -17.15
N LEU A 49 -2.61 5.31 -17.55
CA LEU A 49 -1.47 4.82 -16.76
C LEU A 49 -0.19 5.39 -17.37
N LYS A 50 0.51 6.22 -16.62
CA LYS A 50 1.77 6.82 -17.06
C LYS A 50 2.96 6.19 -16.36
N SER A 51 3.98 5.82 -17.13
CA SER A 51 5.27 5.43 -16.60
C SER A 51 6.29 6.55 -16.84
N TYR A 52 7.10 6.85 -15.83
CA TYR A 52 8.14 7.87 -15.94
C TYR A 52 9.30 7.57 -15.00
N LYS A 53 10.43 8.20 -15.28
CA LYS A 53 11.58 8.15 -14.38
C LYS A 53 11.29 9.05 -13.16
N ALA A 54 11.30 8.47 -11.99
CA ALA A 54 11.19 9.22 -10.75
C ALA A 54 12.47 10.02 -10.42
N THR A 55 13.56 9.75 -11.13
CA THR A 55 14.85 10.42 -10.95
C THR A 55 15.39 10.94 -12.30
N GLN A 56 16.24 11.96 -12.25
CA GLN A 56 16.78 12.61 -13.47
C GLN A 56 17.94 11.85 -14.13
N ASN A 57 18.12 10.58 -13.85
CA ASN A 57 19.20 9.82 -14.45
C ASN A 57 19.01 9.65 -15.97
N ARG A 58 20.07 9.77 -16.76
CA ARG A 58 20.03 9.90 -18.23
C ARG A 58 19.85 8.57 -18.97
N VAL A 59 19.78 7.45 -18.29
CA VAL A 59 19.66 6.14 -18.93
C VAL A 59 18.25 5.92 -19.45
N ALA A 60 18.12 5.47 -20.69
CA ALA A 60 16.85 5.03 -21.25
C ALA A 60 16.41 3.74 -20.55
N VAL A 61 15.13 3.65 -20.20
CA VAL A 61 14.51 2.44 -19.70
C VAL A 61 13.51 1.96 -20.74
N ASN A 62 13.68 0.76 -21.23
CA ASN A 62 12.72 0.11 -22.11
C ASN A 62 11.68 -0.62 -21.28
N MET A 63 10.43 -0.51 -21.66
CA MET A 63 9.36 -1.32 -21.12
C MET A 63 9.18 -2.54 -22.04
N GLU A 64 9.33 -3.74 -21.48
CA GLU A 64 9.16 -4.97 -22.25
C GLU A 64 7.70 -5.34 -22.39
N THR A 65 7.01 -5.51 -21.26
CA THR A 65 5.58 -5.83 -21.20
C THR A 65 4.92 -5.07 -20.04
N ALA A 66 3.70 -4.62 -20.28
CA ALA A 66 2.84 -4.10 -19.24
C ALA A 66 1.47 -4.75 -19.33
N SER A 67 0.84 -5.00 -18.19
CA SER A 67 -0.54 -5.46 -18.12
C SER A 67 -1.36 -4.46 -17.27
N LEU A 68 -2.58 -4.22 -17.71
CA LEU A 68 -3.55 -3.41 -17.00
C LEU A 68 -4.84 -4.22 -16.87
N TYR A 69 -5.31 -4.37 -15.64
CA TYR A 69 -6.63 -4.93 -15.36
C TYR A 69 -7.48 -3.83 -14.73
N VAL A 70 -8.67 -3.64 -15.24
CA VAL A 70 -9.64 -2.69 -14.71
C VAL A 70 -10.97 -3.42 -14.54
N GLU A 71 -11.52 -3.35 -13.34
CA GLU A 71 -12.82 -3.91 -13.02
C GLU A 71 -13.73 -2.85 -12.42
N ARG A 72 -15.00 -2.89 -12.82
CA ARG A 72 -16.03 -2.07 -12.20
C ARG A 72 -16.52 -2.75 -10.93
N VAL A 73 -16.31 -2.10 -9.79
CA VAL A 73 -16.90 -2.54 -8.52
C VAL A 73 -18.39 -2.22 -8.52
N ALA A 74 -19.22 -3.25 -8.60
CA ALA A 74 -20.68 -3.10 -8.73
C ALA A 74 -21.37 -2.84 -7.38
N ASP A 75 -20.89 -3.43 -6.30
CA ASP A 75 -21.46 -3.29 -4.95
C ASP A 75 -20.49 -2.61 -3.99
N THR A 76 -20.66 -1.32 -3.84
CA THR A 76 -19.82 -0.50 -2.96
C THR A 76 -20.17 -0.62 -1.47
N ARG A 77 -21.20 -1.40 -1.08
CA ARG A 77 -21.52 -1.67 0.34
C ARG A 77 -20.45 -2.54 1.00
N ASN A 78 -19.75 -3.33 0.19
CA ASN A 78 -18.70 -4.24 0.63
C ASN A 78 -17.29 -3.69 0.40
N VAL A 79 -17.16 -2.37 0.23
CA VAL A 79 -15.88 -1.70 -0.08
C VAL A 79 -15.57 -0.62 0.93
N PHE A 80 -14.32 -0.60 1.37
CA PHE A 80 -13.68 0.54 2.02
C PHE A 80 -12.52 1.03 1.14
N SER A 81 -12.39 2.34 1.01
CA SER A 81 -11.20 2.97 0.43
C SER A 81 -10.85 4.27 1.14
N GLY A 82 -9.59 4.60 1.14
CA GLY A 82 -9.11 5.83 1.75
C GLY A 82 -7.68 6.16 1.34
N THR A 83 -7.26 7.37 1.70
CA THR A 83 -5.90 7.87 1.55
C THR A 83 -5.33 8.27 2.91
N ALA A 84 -4.02 8.28 3.05
CA ALA A 84 -3.34 8.75 4.26
C ALA A 84 -2.13 9.61 3.90
N THR A 85 -1.93 10.69 4.66
CA THR A 85 -0.77 11.60 4.57
C THR A 85 0.14 11.50 5.78
N GLU A 86 -0.31 10.84 6.84
CA GLU A 86 0.40 10.75 8.12
C GLU A 86 0.10 9.42 8.85
N ALA A 87 0.90 9.12 9.85
CA ALA A 87 0.70 8.06 10.83
C ALA A 87 0.41 8.67 12.21
N VAL A 88 -0.02 7.87 13.18
CA VAL A 88 -0.36 8.31 14.54
C VAL A 88 0.77 9.12 15.19
N GLY A 89 2.03 8.72 15.03
CA GLY A 89 3.20 9.45 15.51
C GLY A 89 3.63 10.65 14.67
N GLY A 90 2.85 11.03 13.64
CA GLY A 90 3.15 12.11 12.70
C GLY A 90 3.56 11.65 11.30
N SER A 91 4.17 12.53 10.51
CA SER A 91 4.53 12.22 9.11
C SER A 91 5.80 11.37 8.94
N MET A 92 6.52 11.07 10.00
CA MET A 92 7.76 10.28 9.96
C MET A 92 7.46 8.80 10.19
N LEU A 93 7.92 7.95 9.27
CA LEU A 93 7.73 6.50 9.25
C LEU A 93 9.04 5.77 9.58
N ASN A 94 9.74 6.23 10.61
CA ASN A 94 11.16 5.88 10.83
C ASN A 94 11.46 5.23 12.18
N LEU A 95 10.46 4.78 12.92
CA LEU A 95 10.72 4.05 14.14
C LEU A 95 11.05 2.57 13.84
N ARG A 96 12.03 2.04 14.55
CA ARG A 96 12.42 0.64 14.42
C ARG A 96 11.41 -0.25 15.12
N GLU A 97 11.22 -1.46 14.60
CA GLU A 97 10.34 -2.47 15.18
C GLU A 97 10.61 -2.71 16.69
N GLU A 98 11.85 -2.57 17.13
CA GLU A 98 12.29 -2.73 18.52
C GLU A 98 12.11 -1.46 19.41
N GLU A 99 11.77 -0.32 18.79
CA GLU A 99 11.62 0.99 19.43
C GLU A 99 10.14 1.46 19.49
N VAL A 100 9.23 0.70 18.88
CA VAL A 100 7.83 1.09 18.65
C VAL A 100 6.92 0.17 19.44
N GLU A 101 6.01 0.74 20.20
CA GLU A 101 4.84 0.00 20.67
C GLU A 101 3.87 -0.19 19.49
N ALA A 102 3.16 -1.32 19.47
CA ALA A 102 2.21 -1.61 18.40
C ALA A 102 1.22 -0.45 18.24
N GLY A 103 1.10 0.04 17.00
CA GLY A 103 0.19 1.14 16.65
C GLY A 103 0.78 2.53 16.61
N GLU A 104 1.98 2.77 17.11
CA GLU A 104 2.55 4.13 17.12
C GLU A 104 2.81 4.71 15.71
N LEU A 105 2.91 3.84 14.69
CA LEU A 105 3.09 4.24 13.29
C LEU A 105 1.95 3.77 12.39
N ALA A 106 0.77 3.58 12.96
CA ALA A 106 -0.42 3.28 12.20
C ALA A 106 -0.79 4.43 11.27
N LEU A 107 -1.10 4.11 10.02
CA LEU A 107 -1.52 5.10 9.03
C LEU A 107 -2.91 5.64 9.36
N VAL A 108 -3.03 6.96 9.40
CA VAL A 108 -4.30 7.66 9.67
C VAL A 108 -5.02 7.88 8.34
N TRP A 109 -6.15 7.22 8.17
CA TRP A 109 -6.89 7.20 6.92
C TRP A 109 -7.91 8.34 6.83
N ASN A 110 -7.97 8.97 5.67
CA ASN A 110 -9.12 9.77 5.24
C ASN A 110 -9.97 8.87 4.33
N SER A 111 -11.20 8.58 4.74
CA SER A 111 -12.06 7.68 3.99
C SER A 111 -12.67 8.36 2.77
N ASP A 112 -12.41 7.82 1.58
CA ASP A 112 -13.11 8.20 0.35
C ASP A 112 -14.44 7.44 0.22
N ARG A 113 -14.48 6.22 0.75
CA ARG A 113 -15.64 5.35 0.77
C ARG A 113 -15.64 4.44 2.00
N THR A 114 -16.72 4.47 2.77
CA THR A 114 -17.00 3.50 3.84
C THR A 114 -18.32 2.81 3.54
N GLY A 115 -18.25 1.58 3.03
CA GLY A 115 -19.41 0.74 2.77
C GLY A 115 -20.03 0.18 4.06
N ASP A 116 -21.23 -0.41 3.95
CA ASP A 116 -22.01 -0.89 5.10
C ASP A 116 -21.27 -1.96 5.93
N ALA A 117 -20.42 -2.77 5.29
CA ALA A 117 -19.61 -3.80 5.93
C ALA A 117 -18.44 -3.25 6.76
N PHE A 118 -18.25 -1.92 6.78
CA PHE A 118 -17.11 -1.28 7.42
C PHE A 118 -17.52 -0.21 8.43
N GLY A 119 -16.66 -0.01 9.44
CA GLY A 119 -16.56 1.20 10.24
C GLY A 119 -15.22 1.86 10.00
N HIS A 120 -15.07 3.13 10.38
CA HIS A 120 -13.81 3.84 10.24
C HIS A 120 -13.69 4.93 11.30
N SER A 121 -12.50 5.03 11.91
CA SER A 121 -12.15 6.10 12.85
C SER A 121 -10.62 6.24 12.90
N GLY A 122 -10.09 7.32 12.32
CA GLY A 122 -8.65 7.60 12.32
C GLY A 122 -7.83 6.50 11.62
N GLU A 123 -6.98 5.82 12.38
CA GLU A 123 -6.15 4.71 11.90
C GLU A 123 -6.90 3.38 11.81
N THR A 124 -8.04 3.27 12.47
CA THR A 124 -8.79 2.03 12.63
C THR A 124 -9.86 1.85 11.57
N ILE A 125 -9.89 0.69 10.92
CA ILE A 125 -10.93 0.25 10.01
C ILE A 125 -11.60 -0.97 10.61
N THR A 126 -12.86 -0.83 11.03
CA THR A 126 -13.62 -1.94 11.63
C THR A 126 -14.23 -2.80 10.53
N LEU A 127 -13.91 -4.09 10.51
CA LEU A 127 -14.50 -5.12 9.67
C LEU A 127 -15.73 -5.68 10.40
N LYS A 128 -16.92 -5.20 10.03
CA LYS A 128 -18.17 -5.47 10.78
C LYS A 128 -18.65 -6.89 10.70
N ASP A 129 -18.29 -7.58 9.64
CA ASP A 129 -18.77 -8.94 9.42
C ASP A 129 -17.61 -9.95 9.53
N LYS A 130 -17.93 -11.15 9.94
CA LYS A 130 -17.05 -12.30 9.76
C LYS A 130 -16.90 -12.64 8.28
N GLY A 131 -15.68 -13.00 7.85
CA GLY A 131 -15.44 -13.43 6.47
C GLY A 131 -14.04 -13.10 5.96
N SER A 132 -13.88 -13.18 4.66
CA SER A 132 -12.61 -12.89 3.98
C SER A 132 -12.65 -11.52 3.32
N TYR A 133 -11.53 -10.82 3.37
CA TYR A 133 -11.36 -9.48 2.82
C TYR A 133 -10.10 -9.41 1.99
N LEU A 134 -10.24 -8.96 0.74
CA LEU A 134 -9.11 -8.56 -0.07
C LEU A 134 -8.62 -7.19 0.40
N VAL A 135 -7.35 -7.08 0.72
CA VAL A 135 -6.72 -5.83 1.17
C VAL A 135 -5.60 -5.46 0.22
N LEU A 136 -5.65 -4.24 -0.30
CA LEU A 136 -4.62 -3.65 -1.13
C LEU A 136 -4.16 -2.36 -0.46
N VAL A 137 -2.85 -2.25 -0.20
CA VAL A 137 -2.25 -1.04 0.39
C VAL A 137 -1.07 -0.61 -0.46
N ASN A 138 -0.98 0.69 -0.72
CA ASN A 138 0.16 1.29 -1.37
C ASN A 138 0.65 2.48 -0.55
N VAL A 139 1.93 2.48 -0.15
CA VAL A 139 2.53 3.58 0.60
C VAL A 139 3.74 4.09 -0.17
N PRO A 140 3.69 5.30 -0.73
CA PRO A 140 4.85 5.97 -1.28
C PRO A 140 5.80 6.38 -0.15
N LEU A 141 7.09 6.28 -0.40
CA LEU A 141 8.14 6.54 0.57
C LEU A 141 9.16 7.54 0.02
N GLN A 142 9.61 8.44 0.88
CA GLN A 142 10.72 9.34 0.60
C GLN A 142 11.58 9.46 1.86
N GLY A 143 12.90 9.35 1.70
CA GLY A 143 13.81 9.41 2.84
C GLY A 143 15.19 9.96 2.51
N ASN A 144 15.87 10.47 3.53
CA ASN A 144 17.25 10.97 3.42
C ASN A 144 18.30 9.96 3.94
N VAL A 145 17.91 8.71 4.08
CA VAL A 145 18.72 7.63 4.67
C VAL A 145 19.37 6.72 3.66
N ILE A 146 20.54 6.21 4.01
CA ILE A 146 21.27 5.26 3.18
C ILE A 146 20.81 3.84 3.49
N ARG A 147 20.28 3.13 2.49
CA ARG A 147 19.91 1.72 2.58
C ARG A 147 18.82 1.43 3.62
N ALA A 148 17.83 2.31 3.73
CA ALA A 148 16.68 2.07 4.57
C ALA A 148 15.75 1.04 3.93
N SER A 149 15.14 0.21 4.74
CA SER A 149 14.06 -0.69 4.37
C SER A 149 12.86 -0.43 5.27
N VAL A 150 11.68 -0.36 4.67
CA VAL A 150 10.41 -0.17 5.37
C VAL A 150 9.52 -1.38 5.13
N GLY A 151 8.87 -1.84 6.19
CA GLY A 151 7.83 -2.86 6.17
C GLY A 151 6.45 -2.25 6.28
N LEU A 152 5.43 -2.96 5.79
CA LEU A 152 4.04 -2.81 6.16
C LEU A 152 3.61 -4.01 6.97
N GLN A 153 2.86 -3.76 8.04
CA GLN A 153 2.27 -4.79 8.87
C GLN A 153 0.79 -4.48 9.08
N LEU A 154 -0.05 -5.50 8.96
CA LEU A 154 -1.47 -5.42 9.23
C LEU A 154 -1.76 -6.09 10.57
N TRP A 155 -2.43 -5.36 11.44
CA TRP A 155 -2.91 -5.83 12.73
C TRP A 155 -4.42 -6.08 12.64
N LEU A 156 -4.86 -7.24 13.12
CA LEU A 156 -6.27 -7.61 13.18
C LEU A 156 -6.66 -7.91 14.64
N GLY A 157 -7.72 -7.25 15.12
CA GLY A 157 -8.21 -7.40 16.51
C GLY A 157 -7.72 -6.33 17.48
N GLY A 158 -6.88 -5.38 17.01
CA GLY A 158 -6.30 -4.31 17.81
C GLY A 158 -4.82 -4.52 18.13
N TYR A 159 -4.24 -3.63 18.96
CA TYR A 159 -2.79 -3.63 19.25
C TYR A 159 -2.40 -4.46 20.48
N GLU A 160 -3.33 -4.83 21.34
CA GLU A 160 -3.06 -5.60 22.56
C GLU A 160 -2.79 -7.05 22.19
N GLU A 161 -1.50 -7.44 22.10
CA GLU A 161 -1.06 -8.79 21.71
C GLU A 161 -1.76 -9.29 20.43
N GLY A 162 -2.05 -8.36 19.51
CA GLY A 162 -2.84 -8.62 18.31
C GLY A 162 -2.17 -9.63 17.42
N ASP A 163 -2.90 -10.61 16.98
CA ASP A 163 -2.46 -11.51 15.94
C ASP A 163 -2.21 -10.72 14.67
N ILE A 164 -1.00 -10.82 14.12
CA ILE A 164 -0.71 -10.33 12.77
C ILE A 164 -1.63 -11.10 11.83
N ALA A 165 -2.39 -10.40 11.00
CA ALA A 165 -3.22 -11.04 9.99
C ALA A 165 -2.36 -11.97 9.12
N ILE A 166 -2.83 -13.18 8.86
CA ILE A 166 -2.11 -14.16 8.03
C ILE A 166 -1.78 -13.52 6.67
N GLY A 167 -0.49 -13.50 6.30
CA GLY A 167 -0.02 -12.81 5.10
C GLY A 167 0.00 -11.28 5.21
N GLY A 168 -0.25 -10.72 6.40
CA GLY A 168 -0.37 -9.28 6.63
C GLY A 168 0.94 -8.50 6.73
N ARG A 169 2.05 -9.03 6.23
CA ARG A 169 3.34 -8.31 6.26
C ARG A 169 3.95 -8.20 4.85
N ALA A 170 4.41 -7.01 4.49
CA ALA A 170 5.18 -6.75 3.29
C ALA A 170 6.51 -6.06 3.64
N GLN A 171 7.59 -6.41 2.95
CA GLN A 171 8.95 -5.93 3.22
C GLN A 171 9.63 -5.49 1.91
N GLN A 172 9.23 -4.35 1.37
CA GLN A 172 9.73 -3.93 0.05
C GLN A 172 10.20 -2.48 -0.09
N GLY A 173 10.02 -1.65 0.90
CA GLY A 173 10.34 -0.24 0.77
C GLY A 173 11.83 0.07 0.88
N PHE A 174 12.66 -0.27 -0.12
CA PHE A 174 14.08 0.03 -0.07
C PHE A 174 14.38 1.43 -0.58
N ILE A 175 15.01 2.26 0.28
CA ILE A 175 15.47 3.60 -0.04
C ILE A 175 16.99 3.63 -0.04
N ARG A 176 17.57 4.17 -1.09
CA ARG A 176 18.98 4.42 -1.18
C ARG A 176 19.23 5.92 -1.27
N ASN A 177 19.78 6.51 -0.22
CA ASN A 177 20.16 7.91 -0.27
C ASN A 177 21.44 8.09 -1.12
N VAL A 178 21.25 8.16 -2.39
CA VAL A 178 22.18 8.82 -3.29
C VAL A 178 21.32 9.82 -4.04
N SER A 179 21.78 11.02 -4.25
CA SER A 179 21.09 12.08 -5.00
C SER A 179 20.17 11.49 -6.10
N ASN A 180 18.87 11.70 -5.96
CA ASN A 180 17.81 11.16 -6.81
C ASN A 180 17.43 9.67 -6.64
N HIS A 181 17.77 9.00 -5.55
CA HIS A 181 17.32 7.64 -5.19
C HIS A 181 16.70 7.61 -3.80
N ASP A 182 16.06 8.70 -3.41
CA ASP A 182 15.43 8.96 -2.13
C ASP A 182 13.96 8.55 -2.07
N LYS A 183 13.43 7.96 -3.13
CA LYS A 183 12.01 7.60 -3.26
C LYS A 183 11.81 6.11 -3.53
N SER A 184 10.79 5.55 -2.91
CA SER A 184 10.35 4.16 -3.07
C SER A 184 8.84 4.05 -2.88
N SER A 185 8.31 2.85 -2.92
CA SER A 185 6.96 2.52 -2.46
C SER A 185 6.97 1.12 -1.87
N ILE A 186 6.06 0.88 -0.96
CA ILE A 186 5.77 -0.45 -0.46
C ILE A 186 4.33 -0.81 -0.76
N HIS A 187 4.10 -2.05 -1.11
CA HIS A 187 2.79 -2.59 -1.46
C HIS A 187 2.45 -3.78 -0.60
N PHE A 188 1.21 -3.86 -0.21
CA PHE A 188 0.59 -5.08 0.29
C PHE A 188 -0.60 -5.43 -0.60
N SER A 189 -0.71 -6.70 -0.96
CA SER A 189 -1.87 -7.28 -1.61
C SER A 189 -2.09 -8.66 -1.02
N GLY A 190 -3.20 -8.86 -0.34
CA GLY A 190 -3.47 -10.13 0.33
C GLY A 190 -4.92 -10.29 0.76
N LEU A 191 -5.24 -11.52 1.12
CA LEU A 191 -6.52 -11.87 1.71
C LEU A 191 -6.33 -12.03 3.22
N ILE A 192 -7.17 -11.36 3.99
CA ILE A 192 -7.26 -11.55 5.44
C ILE A 192 -8.62 -12.19 5.78
N THR A 193 -8.67 -12.95 6.85
CA THR A 193 -9.91 -13.62 7.27
C THR A 193 -10.20 -13.29 8.72
N THR A 194 -11.40 -12.74 8.98
CA THR A 194 -11.90 -12.50 10.31
C THR A 194 -12.66 -13.72 10.82
N THR A 195 -12.42 -14.10 12.06
CA THR A 195 -13.13 -15.19 12.73
C THR A 195 -14.35 -14.71 13.48
N GLU A 196 -14.39 -13.41 13.77
CA GLU A 196 -15.46 -12.73 14.51
C GLU A 196 -15.93 -11.48 13.78
N ALA A 197 -17.08 -10.96 14.17
CA ALA A 197 -17.59 -9.66 13.70
C ALA A 197 -16.93 -8.51 14.47
N ASN A 198 -16.88 -7.33 13.83
CA ASN A 198 -16.34 -6.10 14.41
C ASN A 198 -14.87 -6.22 14.84
N GLN A 199 -14.05 -6.88 14.04
CA GLN A 199 -12.61 -6.88 14.21
C GLN A 199 -11.99 -5.64 13.59
N ASP A 200 -11.12 -4.98 14.34
CA ASP A 200 -10.41 -3.79 13.90
C ASP A 200 -9.17 -4.19 13.08
N LEU A 201 -9.02 -3.54 11.93
CA LEU A 201 -7.84 -3.64 11.08
C LEU A 201 -7.07 -2.34 11.14
N VAL A 202 -5.77 -2.45 11.38
CA VAL A 202 -4.85 -1.34 11.37
C VAL A 202 -3.66 -1.65 10.47
N VAL A 203 -3.18 -0.65 9.74
CA VAL A 203 -2.01 -0.75 8.87
C VAL A 203 -0.90 0.10 9.43
N GLU A 204 0.20 -0.54 9.77
CA GLU A 204 1.37 0.08 10.37
C GLU A 204 2.57 0.02 9.43
N THR A 205 3.42 1.05 9.49
CA THR A 205 4.71 1.10 8.79
C THR A 205 5.84 0.97 9.79
N LEU A 206 6.84 0.15 9.45
CA LEU A 206 7.98 -0.11 10.33
C LEU A 206 9.29 0.07 9.57
N GLN A 207 10.29 0.70 10.20
CA GLN A 207 11.63 0.71 9.66
C GLN A 207 12.36 -0.58 10.04
N LEU A 208 12.69 -1.38 9.03
CA LEU A 208 13.34 -2.68 9.21
C LEU A 208 14.88 -2.59 9.20
N ALA A 209 15.45 -1.57 8.58
CA ALA A 209 16.89 -1.39 8.48
C ALA A 209 17.28 0.08 8.32
N ALA A 210 18.45 0.42 8.81
CA ALA A 210 19.04 1.74 8.87
C ALA A 210 18.33 2.69 9.87
N THR A 211 18.88 3.88 10.06
CA THR A 211 18.31 4.95 10.90
C THR A 211 18.23 6.23 10.09
N GLY A 212 17.17 6.99 10.25
CA GLY A 212 17.00 8.29 9.62
C GLY A 212 15.56 8.58 9.25
N GLU A 213 15.34 9.71 8.65
CA GLU A 213 14.00 10.20 8.37
C GLU A 213 13.42 9.58 7.09
N ILE A 214 12.26 8.92 7.21
CA ILE A 214 11.46 8.42 6.12
C ILE A 214 10.05 8.97 6.27
N THR A 215 9.50 9.51 5.19
CA THR A 215 8.15 10.06 5.12
C THR A 215 7.43 9.56 3.87
N MET A 216 6.16 9.87 3.71
CA MET A 216 5.44 9.67 2.45
C MET A 216 5.76 10.76 1.40
N GLY A 217 6.48 11.80 1.80
CA GLY A 217 6.85 12.93 0.94
C GLY A 217 5.65 13.78 0.55
N ASP A 218 5.55 14.07 -0.74
CA ASP A 218 4.48 14.87 -1.36
C ASP A 218 3.31 14.00 -1.88
N LYS A 219 3.25 12.75 -1.50
CA LYS A 219 2.27 11.76 -2.00
C LYS A 219 1.50 11.15 -0.83
N GLU A 220 0.36 10.61 -1.15
CA GLU A 220 -0.53 9.96 -0.20
C GLU A 220 -0.40 8.44 -0.32
N ALA A 221 -0.52 7.74 0.81
CA ALA A 221 -0.81 6.32 0.82
C ALA A 221 -2.26 6.06 0.37
N SER A 222 -2.53 4.88 -0.13
CA SER A 222 -3.89 4.46 -0.47
C SER A 222 -4.18 3.07 0.07
N ILE A 223 -5.43 2.86 0.44
CA ILE A 223 -5.96 1.57 0.86
C ILE A 223 -7.26 1.26 0.11
N TYR A 224 -7.41 0.01 -0.26
CA TYR A 224 -8.65 -0.57 -0.74
C TYR A 224 -8.91 -1.87 -0.01
N ILE A 225 -10.13 -2.05 0.49
CA ILE A 225 -10.57 -3.28 1.13
C ILE A 225 -11.91 -3.68 0.52
N GLU A 226 -12.03 -4.93 0.13
CA GLU A 226 -13.27 -5.51 -0.37
C GLU A 226 -13.61 -6.78 0.41
N LYS A 227 -14.83 -6.84 0.97
CA LYS A 227 -15.35 -8.08 1.52
C LYS A 227 -15.66 -9.04 0.38
N VAL A 228 -14.97 -10.16 0.37
CA VAL A 228 -15.13 -11.19 -0.64
C VAL A 228 -16.27 -12.11 -0.25
N ASN A 229 -17.19 -12.35 -1.18
CA ASN A 229 -18.26 -13.32 -0.96
C ASN A 229 -17.71 -14.74 -0.94
N ASP A 230 -18.12 -15.55 0.01
CA ASP A 230 -17.70 -16.95 0.20
C ASP A 230 -17.93 -17.84 -1.04
N GLN A 231 -18.71 -17.38 -2.02
CA GLN A 231 -19.01 -18.11 -3.26
C GLN A 231 -18.09 -17.77 -4.43
N SER A 232 -17.08 -16.92 -4.24
CA SER A 232 -16.24 -16.42 -5.33
C SER A 232 -15.21 -17.42 -5.86
N GLY A 233 -15.11 -18.62 -5.28
CA GLY A 233 -14.16 -19.64 -5.74
C GLY A 233 -12.69 -19.23 -5.60
N LEU A 234 -12.38 -18.33 -4.69
CA LEU A 234 -11.01 -17.89 -4.44
C LEU A 234 -10.18 -19.03 -3.85
N PHE A 235 -9.04 -19.25 -4.46
CA PHE A 235 -8.01 -20.11 -3.91
C PHE A 235 -7.01 -19.23 -3.13
N PHE A 236 -6.81 -19.59 -1.87
CA PHE A 236 -5.80 -18.98 -1.02
C PHE A 236 -4.89 -20.08 -0.44
N SER A 237 -3.59 -19.87 -0.55
CA SER A 237 -2.60 -20.78 0.02
C SER A 237 -1.45 -19.97 0.60
N THR A 238 -1.03 -20.32 1.80
CA THR A 238 0.26 -19.89 2.37
C THR A 238 1.33 -20.89 1.99
N ALA A 239 2.48 -20.41 1.47
CA ALA A 239 3.64 -21.25 1.30
C ALA A 239 4.36 -21.37 2.66
N GLU A 240 4.54 -22.59 3.14
CA GLU A 240 5.46 -22.85 4.25
C GLU A 240 6.90 -22.76 3.74
N THR A 241 7.76 -22.13 4.52
CA THR A 241 9.21 -22.12 4.25
C THR A 241 9.72 -23.55 4.40
N LEU A 242 10.27 -24.08 3.32
CA LEU A 242 11.01 -25.37 3.31
C LEU A 242 12.37 -25.19 4.00
#